data_be3dce69a3c6d11fdd33e58b7dcdc1f1
#
_entry.id   be3dce69a3c6d11fdd33e58b7dcdc1f1
#
_cell.length_a   1.000
_cell.length_b   1.000
_cell.length_c   1.000
_cell.angle_alpha   90.00
_cell.angle_beta   90.00
_cell.angle_gamma   90.00
#
_symmetry.space_group_name_H-M   'P 1'
#
loop_
_entity.id
_entity.type
_entity.pdbx_description
1 polymer ?
#
loop_
_entity_poly.entity_id
_entity_poly.type
_entity_poly.pdbx_seq_one_letter_code
_entity_poly.pdbx_strand_id
1 'polypeptide(L)'
;STYGPGLDNDMMMKLTLDKLEAFSTMLGGTPLTVAIPDFYQELAEDGKLTCGSVEDFEKFASKVMILNAGNKPTEAIEAVRNELRGARPDSLLVSVTLAEHTSVTTGALRRRNWTDFTRSLGHAISDWKQSPAFDGIVLGPFSQIETLYQEK
;
A
#
# COMPACT_ATOMS: atom_id res chain seq x y z
N SER A 1 7.62 12.02 19.39
CA SER A 1 7.40 12.23 17.96
C SER A 1 8.37 11.41 17.14
N THR A 2 7.89 10.81 16.07
CA THR A 2 8.70 10.00 15.16
C THR A 2 9.60 10.86 14.27
N TYR A 3 9.29 12.14 14.14
CA TYR A 3 9.89 13.00 13.13
C TYR A 3 10.87 14.04 13.67
N GLY A 4 10.89 14.29 14.92
CA GLY A 4 11.82 15.25 15.50
C GLY A 4 11.21 16.07 16.62
N PRO A 5 12.07 16.79 17.37
CA PRO A 5 11.62 17.60 18.51
C PRO A 5 10.60 18.66 18.09
N GLY A 6 9.49 18.73 18.80
CA GLY A 6 8.48 19.76 18.60
C GLY A 6 7.49 19.52 17.45
N LEU A 7 7.64 18.41 16.71
CA LEU A 7 6.71 18.06 15.65
C LEU A 7 5.93 16.80 16.03
N ASP A 8 4.61 16.82 15.89
CA ASP A 8 3.78 15.64 16.05
C ASP A 8 3.50 14.98 14.71
N ASN A 9 2.92 13.79 14.73
CA ASN A 9 2.63 13.02 13.54
C ASN A 9 1.59 13.71 12.64
N ASP A 10 0.62 14.37 13.24
CA ASP A 10 -0.42 15.07 12.49
C ASP A 10 0.15 16.25 11.71
N MET A 11 1.01 17.03 12.35
CA MET A 11 1.69 18.16 11.73
C MET A 11 2.58 17.68 10.57
N MET A 12 3.31 16.60 10.75
CA MET A 12 4.15 16.02 9.70
C MET A 12 3.31 15.49 8.53
N MET A 13 2.15 14.93 8.80
CA MET A 13 1.24 14.48 7.74
C MET A 13 0.73 15.66 6.91
N LYS A 14 0.35 16.75 7.56
CA LYS A 14 -0.06 17.98 6.86
C LYS A 14 1.05 18.51 5.96
N LEU A 15 2.27 18.56 6.47
CA LEU A 15 3.42 19.00 5.68
C LEU A 15 3.69 18.07 4.50
N THR A 16 3.51 16.77 4.68
CA THR A 16 3.66 15.78 3.62
C THR A 16 2.64 16.01 2.51
N LEU A 17 1.38 16.22 2.87
CA LEU A 17 0.32 16.49 1.90
C LEU A 17 0.54 17.81 1.17
N ASP A 18 1.01 18.84 1.87
CA ASP A 18 1.33 20.15 1.24
C ASP A 18 2.46 20.01 0.20
N LYS A 19 3.47 19.22 0.54
CA LYS A 19 4.57 18.93 -0.40
C LYS A 19 4.10 18.12 -1.59
N LEU A 20 3.22 17.17 -1.36
CA LEU A 20 2.63 16.36 -2.43
C LEU A 20 1.80 17.23 -3.38
N GLU A 21 1.02 18.16 -2.85
CA GLU A 21 0.28 19.13 -3.65
C GLU A 21 1.20 19.94 -4.53
N ALA A 22 2.26 20.51 -3.95
CA ALA A 22 3.24 21.31 -4.68
C ALA A 22 3.92 20.49 -5.78
N PHE A 23 4.29 19.25 -5.47
CA PHE A 23 4.90 18.33 -6.42
C PHE A 23 3.94 17.98 -7.57
N SER A 24 2.70 17.68 -7.26
CA SER A 24 1.66 17.39 -8.25
C SER A 24 1.47 18.57 -9.22
N THR A 25 1.44 19.80 -8.68
CA THR A 25 1.35 21.01 -9.50
C THR A 25 2.54 21.13 -10.43
N MET A 26 3.74 20.87 -9.93
CA MET A 26 4.98 20.95 -10.72
C MET A 26 4.99 19.93 -11.87
N LEU A 27 4.36 18.77 -11.69
CA LEU A 27 4.28 17.74 -12.72
C LEU A 27 3.37 18.11 -13.90
N GLY A 28 2.54 19.14 -13.76
CA GLY A 28 1.77 19.70 -14.86
C GLY A 28 0.81 18.71 -15.55
N GLY A 29 0.14 17.86 -14.79
CA GLY A 29 -0.80 16.91 -15.35
C GLY A 29 -0.22 15.52 -15.64
N THR A 30 1.08 15.33 -15.45
CA THR A 30 1.68 14.00 -15.51
C THR A 30 1.08 13.13 -14.41
N PRO A 31 0.56 11.91 -14.74
CA PRO A 31 0.00 11.03 -13.73
C PRO A 31 1.01 10.66 -12.64
N LEU A 32 0.55 10.70 -11.41
CA LEU A 32 1.39 10.41 -10.24
C LEU A 32 0.77 9.25 -9.47
N THR A 33 1.58 8.26 -9.14
CA THR A 33 1.22 7.19 -8.20
C THR A 33 2.04 7.39 -6.93
N VAL A 34 1.36 7.41 -5.80
CA VAL A 34 1.99 7.61 -4.49
C VAL A 34 1.93 6.30 -3.71
N ALA A 35 3.05 5.90 -3.12
CA ALA A 35 3.10 4.73 -2.25
C ALA A 35 2.96 5.15 -0.79
N ILE A 36 2.03 4.55 -0.07
CA ILE A 36 1.81 4.84 1.34
C ILE A 36 1.74 3.54 2.16
N PRO A 37 2.08 3.59 3.45
CA PRO A 37 1.89 2.44 4.35
C PRO A 37 0.41 2.10 4.52
N ASP A 38 0.15 0.87 4.91
CA ASP A 38 -1.21 0.34 5.09
C ASP A 38 -1.87 0.75 6.41
N PHE A 39 -1.29 1.62 7.19
CA PHE A 39 -1.83 2.05 8.48
C PHE A 39 -2.32 3.51 8.52
N TYR A 40 -2.09 4.30 7.49
CA TYR A 40 -2.50 5.71 7.50
C TYR A 40 -4.02 5.87 7.52
N GLN A 41 -4.71 5.05 6.76
CA GLN A 41 -6.18 5.09 6.74
C GLN A 41 -6.77 4.77 8.12
N GLU A 42 -6.24 3.76 8.77
CA GLU A 42 -6.68 3.37 10.10
C GLU A 42 -6.45 4.49 11.13
N LEU A 43 -5.27 5.12 11.08
CA LEU A 43 -4.96 6.23 11.98
C LEU A 43 -5.92 7.40 11.76
N ALA A 44 -6.28 7.69 10.54
CA ALA A 44 -7.25 8.75 10.23
C ALA A 44 -8.66 8.39 10.71
N GLU A 45 -9.09 7.15 10.49
CA GLU A 45 -10.41 6.68 10.94
C GLU A 45 -10.51 6.64 12.47
N ASP A 46 -9.43 6.32 13.16
CA ASP A 46 -9.37 6.29 14.63
C ASP A 46 -9.23 7.68 15.25
N GLY A 47 -9.15 8.73 14.44
CA GLY A 47 -8.98 10.09 14.93
C GLY A 47 -7.59 10.42 15.45
N LYS A 48 -6.61 9.55 15.22
CA LYS A 48 -5.21 9.79 15.60
C LYS A 48 -4.51 10.74 14.64
N LEU A 49 -5.01 10.84 13.43
CA LEU A 49 -4.59 11.82 12.43
C LEU A 49 -5.83 12.59 11.96
N THR A 50 -5.69 13.88 11.76
CA THR A 50 -6.76 14.72 11.20
C THR A 50 -6.75 14.71 9.67
N CYS A 51 -5.68 14.22 9.07
CA CYS A 51 -5.52 14.05 7.62
C CYS A 51 -4.62 12.84 7.36
N GLY A 52 -4.50 12.43 6.10
CA GLY A 52 -3.69 11.28 5.73
C GLY A 52 -4.49 10.05 5.34
N SER A 53 -5.79 10.19 5.15
CA SER A 53 -6.62 9.14 4.55
C SER A 53 -6.23 8.92 3.09
N VAL A 54 -6.62 7.79 2.54
CA VAL A 54 -6.43 7.54 1.09
C VAL A 54 -7.04 8.66 0.25
N GLU A 55 -8.20 9.13 0.64
CA GLU A 55 -8.90 10.23 -0.03
C GLU A 55 -8.05 11.50 -0.09
N ASP A 56 -7.32 11.81 0.96
CA ASP A 56 -6.43 12.97 1.00
C ASP A 56 -5.29 12.85 -0.01
N PHE A 57 -4.71 11.67 -0.13
CA PHE A 57 -3.66 11.41 -1.12
C PHE A 57 -4.21 11.43 -2.55
N GLU A 58 -5.44 10.95 -2.74
CA GLU A 58 -6.08 10.92 -4.05
C GLU A 58 -6.40 12.30 -4.62
N LYS A 59 -6.41 13.33 -3.80
CA LYS A 59 -6.56 14.70 -4.27
C LYS A 59 -5.42 15.11 -5.18
N PHE A 60 -4.24 14.54 -5.00
CA PHE A 60 -3.02 14.92 -5.70
C PHE A 60 -2.40 13.79 -6.51
N ALA A 61 -2.86 12.58 -6.33
CA ALA A 61 -2.33 11.41 -7.03
C ALA A 61 -3.43 10.75 -7.87
N SER A 62 -3.05 10.25 -9.03
CA SER A 62 -3.96 9.49 -9.91
C SER A 62 -4.26 8.14 -9.30
N LYS A 63 -3.25 7.53 -8.68
CA LYS A 63 -3.36 6.23 -8.02
C LYS A 63 -2.57 6.23 -6.72
N VAL A 64 -3.00 5.40 -5.80
CA VAL A 64 -2.31 5.19 -4.53
C VAL A 64 -1.93 3.71 -4.45
N MET A 65 -0.67 3.44 -4.17
CA MET A 65 -0.17 2.10 -3.94
C MET A 65 -0.04 1.87 -2.44
N ILE A 66 -0.72 0.84 -1.94
CA ILE A 66 -0.62 0.50 -0.52
C ILE A 66 0.52 -0.50 -0.34
N LEU A 67 1.45 -0.14 0.55
CA LEU A 67 2.55 -1.00 0.96
C LEU A 67 2.01 -1.97 2.00
N ASN A 68 1.67 -3.18 1.57
CA ASN A 68 1.01 -4.18 2.38
C ASN A 68 1.98 -4.84 3.35
N ALA A 69 1.67 -4.82 4.65
CA ALA A 69 2.50 -5.41 5.71
C ALA A 69 2.16 -6.87 6.04
N GLY A 70 1.14 -7.43 5.43
CA GLY A 70 0.69 -8.78 5.76
C GLY A 70 1.68 -9.87 5.32
N ASN A 71 1.98 -10.78 6.24
CA ASN A 71 2.88 -11.91 5.99
C ASN A 71 2.14 -13.20 5.65
N LYS A 72 0.85 -13.24 5.90
CA LYS A 72 -0.03 -14.37 5.59
C LYS A 72 -1.16 -13.88 4.70
N PRO A 73 -1.82 -14.75 3.93
CA PRO A 73 -2.91 -14.33 3.06
C PRO A 73 -4.00 -13.56 3.79
N THR A 74 -4.40 -14.03 4.97
CA THR A 74 -5.43 -13.37 5.77
C THR A 74 -4.99 -11.99 6.25
N GLU A 75 -3.76 -11.85 6.71
CA GLU A 75 -3.21 -10.57 7.12
C GLU A 75 -3.08 -9.60 5.96
N ALA A 76 -2.64 -10.09 4.81
CA ALA A 76 -2.51 -9.28 3.60
C ALA A 76 -3.86 -8.76 3.12
N ILE A 77 -4.90 -9.59 3.20
CA ILE A 77 -6.26 -9.22 2.83
C ILE A 77 -6.78 -8.13 3.77
N GLU A 78 -6.65 -8.35 5.07
CA GLU A 78 -7.15 -7.40 6.07
C GLU A 78 -6.40 -6.07 6.05
N ALA A 79 -5.10 -6.11 5.79
CA ALA A 79 -4.23 -4.94 5.88
C ALA A 79 -4.65 -3.77 4.97
N VAL A 80 -5.32 -4.05 3.85
CA VAL A 80 -5.74 -3.01 2.90
C VAL A 80 -7.26 -2.79 2.87
N ARG A 81 -7.99 -3.45 3.73
CA ARG A 81 -9.46 -3.40 3.71
C ARG A 81 -10.00 -2.00 3.95
N ASN A 82 -9.43 -1.26 4.86
CA ASN A 82 -9.87 0.10 5.17
C ASN A 82 -9.61 1.04 4.00
N GLU A 83 -8.45 0.92 3.38
CA GLU A 83 -8.09 1.71 2.20
C GLU A 83 -9.03 1.44 1.04
N LEU A 84 -9.35 0.18 0.79
CA LEU A 84 -10.26 -0.20 -0.29
C LEU A 84 -11.65 0.39 -0.11
N ARG A 85 -12.12 0.53 1.13
CA ARG A 85 -13.42 1.16 1.40
C ARG A 85 -13.40 2.66 1.19
N GLY A 86 -12.27 3.31 1.48
CA GLY A 86 -12.15 4.77 1.44
C GLY A 86 -11.74 5.34 0.10
N ALA A 87 -11.31 4.52 -0.84
CA ALA A 87 -10.75 4.98 -2.12
C ALA A 87 -11.81 5.09 -3.21
N ARG A 88 -11.52 5.98 -4.18
CA ARG A 88 -12.37 6.08 -5.37
C ARG A 88 -12.17 4.86 -6.29
N PRO A 89 -13.10 4.59 -7.22
CA PRO A 89 -12.97 3.45 -8.15
C PRO A 89 -11.68 3.49 -8.95
N ASP A 90 -11.09 2.31 -9.18
CA ASP A 90 -9.91 2.09 -10.03
C ASP A 90 -8.69 2.93 -9.64
N SER A 91 -8.49 3.14 -8.35
CA SER A 91 -7.44 4.02 -7.87
C SER A 91 -6.39 3.35 -6.99
N LEU A 92 -6.67 2.16 -6.46
CA LEU A 92 -5.76 1.50 -5.53
C LEU A 92 -5.00 0.35 -6.15
N LEU A 93 -3.68 0.43 -5.98
CA LEU A 93 -2.76 -0.66 -6.24
C LEU A 93 -2.31 -1.24 -4.91
N VAL A 94 -2.12 -2.55 -4.84
CA VAL A 94 -1.60 -3.21 -3.64
C VAL A 94 -0.22 -3.77 -3.96
N SER A 95 0.76 -3.37 -3.17
CA SER A 95 2.11 -3.90 -3.30
C SER A 95 2.18 -5.30 -2.72
N VAL A 96 2.72 -6.22 -3.49
CA VAL A 96 3.00 -7.59 -3.07
C VAL A 96 4.49 -7.83 -3.24
N THR A 97 5.17 -8.08 -2.12
CA THR A 97 6.61 -8.26 -2.11
C THR A 97 6.93 -9.66 -1.61
N LEU A 98 7.86 -10.32 -2.28
CA LEU A 98 8.45 -11.55 -1.79
C LEU A 98 9.66 -11.22 -0.96
N ALA A 99 9.71 -11.75 0.25
CA ALA A 99 10.89 -11.62 1.10
C ALA A 99 11.33 -12.97 1.60
N GLU A 100 12.57 -13.26 1.37
CA GLU A 100 13.19 -14.46 1.91
C GLU A 100 13.51 -14.32 3.38
N HIS A 101 13.87 -13.13 3.77
CA HIS A 101 14.33 -12.86 5.14
C HIS A 101 13.47 -11.83 5.83
N THR A 102 13.15 -12.22 6.90
CA THR A 102 12.35 -11.65 7.85
C THR A 102 12.72 -10.35 8.35
N SER A 103 12.52 -9.50 8.41
CA SER A 103 12.56 -8.46 9.36
C SER A 103 11.83 -7.26 8.94
N VAL A 104 11.05 -6.93 8.48
CA VAL A 104 10.41 -5.64 8.21
C VAL A 104 10.09 -5.51 6.75
N THR A 105 9.54 -6.51 6.20
CA THR A 105 9.08 -6.33 4.85
C THR A 105 7.59 -6.16 4.82
N THR A 106 7.25 -5.00 4.46
CA THR A 106 5.89 -4.70 4.10
C THR A 106 5.53 -5.44 2.81
N GLY A 107 4.41 -6.07 2.81
CA GLY A 107 3.87 -6.69 1.60
C GLY A 107 4.45 -8.04 1.25
N ALA A 108 5.09 -8.69 2.19
CA ALA A 108 5.67 -9.98 1.93
C ALA A 108 4.66 -11.11 2.18
N LEU A 109 4.24 -11.73 1.12
CA LEU A 109 3.55 -13.00 1.23
C LEU A 109 4.59 -14.09 1.27
N ARG A 110 4.99 -14.51 2.46
CA ARG A 110 5.98 -15.55 2.63
C ARG A 110 5.45 -16.87 2.16
N ARG A 111 6.16 -17.47 1.23
CA ARG A 111 5.80 -18.77 0.72
C ARG A 111 7.03 -19.62 0.52
N ARG A 112 6.84 -20.93 0.69
CA ARG A 112 7.93 -21.90 0.56
C ARG A 112 8.23 -22.25 -0.89
N ASN A 113 7.22 -22.13 -1.75
CA ASN A 113 7.38 -22.48 -3.15
C ASN A 113 6.39 -21.72 -4.02
N TRP A 114 6.57 -21.83 -5.31
CA TRP A 114 5.77 -21.15 -6.32
C TRP A 114 4.28 -21.46 -6.21
N THR A 115 3.93 -22.72 -6.04
CA THR A 115 2.53 -23.17 -5.95
C THR A 115 1.83 -22.53 -4.76
N ASP A 116 2.48 -22.51 -3.62
CA ASP A 116 1.96 -21.89 -2.41
C ASP A 116 1.75 -20.39 -2.59
N PHE A 117 2.76 -19.74 -3.16
CA PHE A 117 2.72 -18.31 -3.41
C PHE A 117 1.57 -17.93 -4.35
N THR A 118 1.45 -18.60 -5.49
CA THR A 118 0.42 -18.27 -6.47
C THR A 118 -0.98 -18.56 -5.95
N ARG A 119 -1.14 -19.61 -5.17
CA ARG A 119 -2.42 -19.91 -4.52
C ARG A 119 -2.82 -18.82 -3.53
N SER A 120 -1.89 -18.39 -2.69
CA SER A 120 -2.12 -17.34 -1.69
C SER A 120 -2.41 -16.01 -2.35
N LEU A 121 -1.65 -15.66 -3.39
CA LEU A 121 -1.85 -14.44 -4.14
C LEU A 121 -3.21 -14.45 -4.84
N GLY A 122 -3.57 -15.55 -5.47
CA GLY A 122 -4.86 -15.70 -6.12
C GLY A 122 -6.03 -15.53 -5.15
N HIS A 123 -5.89 -16.06 -3.94
CA HIS A 123 -6.89 -15.90 -2.89
C HIS A 123 -7.05 -14.44 -2.47
N ALA A 124 -5.93 -13.75 -2.25
CA ALA A 124 -5.94 -12.34 -1.89
C ALA A 124 -6.55 -11.46 -2.98
N ILE A 125 -6.15 -11.69 -4.23
CA ILE A 125 -6.69 -10.94 -5.38
C ILE A 125 -8.20 -11.16 -5.51
N SER A 126 -8.68 -12.38 -5.32
CA SER A 126 -10.12 -12.67 -5.38
C SER A 126 -10.92 -11.88 -4.35
N ASP A 127 -10.35 -11.66 -3.17
CA ASP A 127 -10.98 -10.82 -2.16
C ASP A 127 -10.94 -9.34 -2.55
N TRP A 128 -9.77 -8.84 -2.93
CA TRP A 128 -9.59 -7.43 -3.27
C TRP A 128 -10.41 -6.99 -4.48
N LYS A 129 -10.59 -7.87 -5.46
CA LYS A 129 -11.41 -7.60 -6.64
C LYS A 129 -12.87 -7.30 -6.35
N GLN A 130 -13.36 -7.66 -5.18
CA GLN A 130 -14.72 -7.35 -4.78
C GLN A 130 -14.92 -5.86 -4.53
N SER A 131 -13.84 -5.11 -4.33
CA SER A 131 -13.89 -3.67 -4.16
C SER A 131 -13.72 -2.96 -5.50
N PRO A 132 -14.58 -2.00 -5.84
CA PRO A 132 -14.42 -1.21 -7.08
C PRO A 132 -13.16 -0.34 -7.06
N ALA A 133 -12.59 -0.07 -5.90
CA ALA A 133 -11.36 0.72 -5.79
C ALA A 133 -10.12 -0.04 -6.26
N PHE A 134 -10.15 -1.36 -6.19
CA PHE A 134 -8.98 -2.17 -6.54
C PHE A 134 -8.67 -2.10 -8.03
N ASP A 135 -7.47 -1.65 -8.36
CA ASP A 135 -7.01 -1.49 -9.73
C ASP A 135 -5.96 -2.55 -10.14
N GLY A 136 -5.27 -3.12 -9.20
CA GLY A 136 -4.26 -4.13 -9.49
C GLY A 136 -3.21 -4.28 -8.41
N ILE A 137 -2.21 -5.08 -8.71
CA ILE A 137 -1.09 -5.33 -7.81
C ILE A 137 0.21 -4.83 -8.43
N VAL A 138 1.16 -4.53 -7.57
CA VAL A 138 2.55 -4.25 -7.94
C VAL A 138 3.39 -5.35 -7.31
N LEU A 139 3.97 -6.19 -8.16
CA LEU A 139 4.68 -7.37 -7.72
C LEU A 139 6.19 -7.17 -7.86
N GLY A 140 6.94 -7.49 -6.82
CA GLY A 140 8.39 -7.37 -6.86
C GLY A 140 9.07 -7.79 -5.58
N PRO A 141 10.41 -7.78 -5.58
CA PRO A 141 11.27 -7.57 -6.75
C PRO A 141 11.29 -8.79 -7.68
N PHE A 142 11.53 -8.54 -8.95
CA PHE A 142 11.49 -9.60 -9.98
C PHE A 142 12.49 -10.74 -9.69
N SER A 143 13.65 -10.41 -9.20
CA SER A 143 14.67 -11.42 -8.85
C SER A 143 14.18 -12.45 -7.83
N GLN A 144 13.38 -12.03 -6.87
CA GLN A 144 12.80 -12.92 -5.87
C GLN A 144 11.73 -13.83 -6.49
N ILE A 145 10.96 -13.30 -7.41
CA ILE A 145 9.93 -14.06 -8.12
C ILE A 145 10.59 -15.14 -8.98
N GLU A 146 11.65 -14.79 -9.68
CA GLU A 146 12.41 -15.72 -10.50
C GLU A 146 13.01 -16.84 -9.67
N THR A 147 13.63 -16.51 -8.54
CA THR A 147 14.20 -17.49 -7.62
C THR A 147 13.13 -18.45 -7.12
N LEU A 148 12.00 -17.94 -6.68
CA LEU A 148 10.90 -18.75 -6.17
C LEU A 148 10.36 -19.68 -7.25
N TYR A 149 10.24 -19.22 -8.48
CA TYR A 149 9.79 -20.05 -9.61
C TYR A 149 10.74 -21.19 -9.90
N GLN A 150 12.04 -20.95 -9.83
CA GLN A 150 13.06 -21.97 -10.07
C GLN A 150 13.12 -23.03 -8.99
N GLU A 151 12.71 -22.71 -7.78
CA GLU A 151 12.70 -23.63 -6.63
C GLU A 151 11.48 -24.55 -6.56
N LYS A 152 10.56 -24.44 -7.46
CA LYS A 152 9.30 -25.20 -7.42
C LYS A 152 9.50 -26.70 -7.59
#